data_de3c750616b0c91bcbd39a57cbf771f0
#
_entry.id   de3c750616b0c91bcbd39a57cbf771f0
#
_cell.length_a   1.000
_cell.length_b   1.000
_cell.length_c   1.000
_cell.angle_alpha   90.00
_cell.angle_beta   90.00
_cell.angle_gamma   90.00
#
_symmetry.space_group_name_H-M   'P 1'
#
loop_
_entity.id
_entity.type
_entity.pdbx_description
1 polymer ?
#
loop_
_entity_poly.entity_id
_entity_poly.type
_entity_poly.pdbx_seq_one_letter_code
_entity_poly.pdbx_strand_id
1 'polypeptide(L)'
;MKRRDLLKASAALGLSGWAGTMSPLLAAPAAPAATDPKLFGGSYAFDYAWLKGQARALADHPYESTANKVPDEIKNLNWDQFQAIGYRKEHALWVNDNLRFQVKFFHLGLFFKDPVRMYEVRDGQAQEIAYSPDLFDYGKSGLHGERLPKDLGFAGFRVNFHTDLTRDITAFLGASYFRAVGGDWQYGLSARGLAIDSGLATPEEFPRFTKFWLERPAPGADNLVVYALLDSPSVAGAYRFDIRPGDTQIMDIDAALYPRKLITHLGVAPLTSMFRCGENECRARNDWRASIHDSDGLSMWRGNGEWVWRPLTDPAHVQYNVYQDDAPRGFGLLQRDRNFDHYQDDGVFYERRPSLWVEPKTGWGKGSVQLIELPTEDETSDNIVAFWHPDTPVQPGKELLFAYRLYWGTRMPFAPTLAQVAATRTGEGGIVGQKHSYFSWRFVVDFAGGDLSLLSKDSPPKAVITASRGEIELVSARPLDAIRGYRAMFDLKPGAGTNARSNEPINLRLYLAVDGRALTETWLYQWIPPANQPF
;
A
#
# COMPACT_ATOMS: atom_id res chain seq x y z
N MET A 1 -12.47 15.83 2.85
CA MET A 1 -11.49 15.58 1.78
C MET A 1 -12.04 14.45 0.93
N LYS A 2 -12.07 14.58 -0.39
CA LYS A 2 -12.59 13.50 -1.25
C LYS A 2 -11.51 12.43 -1.43
N ARG A 3 -11.87 11.14 -1.54
CA ARG A 3 -10.95 10.02 -1.75
C ARG A 3 -9.93 10.29 -2.87
N ARG A 4 -10.40 10.89 -3.97
CA ARG A 4 -9.57 11.26 -5.13
C ARG A 4 -8.42 12.21 -4.78
N ASP A 5 -8.60 13.11 -3.80
CA ASP A 5 -7.59 14.09 -3.39
C ASP A 5 -6.51 13.44 -2.50
N LEU A 6 -6.90 12.48 -1.66
CA LEU A 6 -5.98 11.68 -0.84
C LEU A 6 -5.16 10.68 -1.68
N LEU A 7 -5.81 10.06 -2.65
CA LEU A 7 -5.18 9.11 -3.55
C LEU A 7 -4.11 9.78 -4.45
N LYS A 8 -4.39 11.01 -4.92
CA LYS A 8 -3.40 11.83 -5.64
C LYS A 8 -2.24 12.27 -4.75
N ALA A 9 -2.50 12.50 -3.45
CA ALA A 9 -1.46 12.85 -2.50
C ALA A 9 -0.46 11.71 -2.28
N SER A 10 -0.91 10.47 -2.36
CA SER A 10 -0.02 9.32 -2.19
C SER A 10 0.95 9.12 -3.35
N ALA A 11 0.55 9.38 -4.59
CA ALA A 11 1.44 9.36 -5.76
C ALA A 11 2.50 10.48 -5.72
N ALA A 12 2.15 11.61 -5.08
CA ALA A 12 3.01 12.78 -4.97
C ALA A 12 4.35 12.56 -4.25
N LEU A 13 4.42 11.60 -3.35
CA LEU A 13 5.63 11.29 -2.58
C LEU A 13 6.68 10.50 -3.39
N GLY A 14 6.28 9.81 -4.45
CA GLY A 14 7.18 8.99 -5.27
C GLY A 14 8.06 9.80 -6.24
N LEU A 15 7.70 11.03 -6.56
CA LEU A 15 8.36 11.84 -7.59
C LEU A 15 9.44 12.82 -7.07
N SER A 16 9.65 12.94 -5.76
CA SER A 16 10.59 13.92 -5.18
C SER A 16 12.07 13.48 -5.17
N GLY A 17 12.44 12.47 -5.90
CA GLY A 17 13.76 11.84 -5.82
C GLY A 17 14.82 12.22 -6.86
N TRP A 18 14.52 12.98 -7.93
CA TRP A 18 15.56 13.22 -8.95
C TRP A 18 15.38 14.54 -9.72
N ALA A 19 16.10 15.57 -9.28
CA ALA A 19 16.55 16.67 -10.11
C ALA A 19 17.92 17.13 -9.63
N GLY A 20 18.93 16.34 -9.91
CA GLY A 20 20.34 16.72 -9.74
C GLY A 20 20.84 17.46 -10.98
N THR A 21 20.69 18.78 -11.05
CA THR A 21 21.44 19.61 -11.99
C THR A 21 22.86 19.83 -11.45
N MET A 22 23.86 19.36 -12.18
CA MET A 22 25.25 19.76 -11.97
C MET A 22 25.38 21.24 -12.28
N SER A 23 25.63 22.05 -11.25
CA SER A 23 26.09 23.44 -11.38
C SER A 23 27.53 23.57 -10.92
N PRO A 24 28.33 24.47 -11.52
CA PRO A 24 29.78 24.57 -11.26
C PRO A 24 30.08 25.10 -9.87
N LEU A 25 31.18 24.61 -9.29
CA LEU A 25 31.71 24.99 -7.98
C LEU A 25 32.00 26.50 -7.92
N LEU A 26 31.12 27.24 -7.30
CA LEU A 26 31.43 28.48 -6.60
C LEU A 26 31.53 28.13 -5.11
N ALA A 27 32.56 28.67 -4.43
CA ALA A 27 32.77 28.45 -3.00
C ALA A 27 31.47 28.68 -2.23
N ALA A 28 30.92 27.60 -1.65
CA ALA A 28 29.69 27.67 -0.86
C ALA A 28 29.93 28.50 0.41
N PRO A 29 29.02 29.40 0.79
CA PRO A 29 29.03 30.00 2.12
C PRO A 29 29.03 28.88 3.19
N ALA A 30 29.70 29.13 4.31
CA ALA A 30 29.73 28.17 5.41
C ALA A 30 28.32 27.68 5.73
N ALA A 31 28.13 26.34 5.77
CA ALA A 31 26.85 25.76 6.10
C ALA A 31 26.40 26.28 7.49
N PRO A 32 25.12 26.66 7.66
CA PRO A 32 24.63 27.08 8.96
C PRO A 32 24.86 25.96 9.98
N ALA A 33 25.12 26.35 11.25
CA ALA A 33 25.33 25.39 12.33
C ALA A 33 24.09 24.51 12.48
N ALA A 34 24.30 23.19 12.53
CA ALA A 34 23.21 22.23 12.74
C ALA A 34 22.60 22.43 14.13
N THR A 35 21.27 22.51 14.21
CA THR A 35 20.52 22.67 15.46
C THR A 35 19.21 21.88 15.41
N ASP A 36 18.97 21.05 16.42
CA ASP A 36 17.69 20.36 16.57
C ASP A 36 16.51 21.34 16.67
N PRO A 37 15.30 20.92 16.25
CA PRO A 37 14.08 21.68 16.51
C PRO A 37 13.93 21.96 18.00
N LYS A 38 13.44 23.15 18.35
CA LYS A 38 13.18 23.52 19.75
C LYS A 38 12.04 22.69 20.31
N LEU A 39 12.16 22.30 21.57
CA LEU A 39 11.07 21.71 22.34
C LEU A 39 10.23 22.82 22.97
N PHE A 40 8.93 22.57 23.13
CA PHE A 40 7.94 23.52 23.63
C PHE A 40 7.13 22.93 24.80
N GLY A 41 6.78 23.76 25.75
CA GLY A 41 5.97 23.38 26.92
C GLY A 41 6.73 22.51 27.93
N GLY A 42 6.00 22.02 28.92
CA GLY A 42 6.52 21.10 29.93
C GLY A 42 6.55 19.66 29.42
N SER A 43 7.48 18.86 29.94
CA SER A 43 7.49 17.41 29.69
C SER A 43 6.49 16.68 30.59
N TYR A 44 6.04 15.51 30.18
CA TYR A 44 5.15 14.63 30.95
C TYR A 44 5.51 13.15 30.72
N ALA A 45 5.20 12.32 31.71
CA ALA A 45 5.42 10.89 31.64
C ALA A 45 4.60 10.28 30.48
N PHE A 46 5.25 9.47 29.65
CA PHE A 46 4.65 8.88 28.46
C PHE A 46 5.08 7.42 28.30
N ASP A 47 4.10 6.59 28.04
CA ASP A 47 4.26 5.23 27.51
C ASP A 47 3.07 4.83 26.66
N TYR A 48 3.10 3.64 26.07
CA TYR A 48 2.00 3.15 25.23
C TYR A 48 0.70 2.91 26.03
N ALA A 49 0.79 2.56 27.32
CA ALA A 49 -0.39 2.39 28.17
C ALA A 49 -1.10 3.73 28.40
N TRP A 50 -0.32 4.78 28.65
CA TRP A 50 -0.84 6.15 28.74
C TRP A 50 -1.54 6.56 27.43
N LEU A 51 -0.93 6.29 26.27
CA LEU A 51 -1.51 6.63 24.96
C LEU A 51 -2.83 5.89 24.73
N LYS A 52 -2.91 4.61 25.09
CA LYS A 52 -4.18 3.85 25.03
C LYS A 52 -5.25 4.49 25.92
N GLY A 53 -4.89 4.94 27.11
CA GLY A 53 -5.78 5.69 28.00
C GLY A 53 -6.29 6.99 27.37
N GLN A 54 -5.41 7.74 26.69
CA GLN A 54 -5.79 8.96 25.95
C GLN A 54 -6.74 8.66 24.78
N ALA A 55 -6.47 7.63 24.01
CA ALA A 55 -7.34 7.24 22.89
C ALA A 55 -8.74 6.77 23.38
N ARG A 56 -8.78 6.02 24.51
CA ARG A 56 -10.04 5.63 25.15
C ARG A 56 -10.82 6.84 25.62
N ALA A 57 -10.19 7.75 26.38
CA ALA A 57 -10.83 8.97 26.85
C ALA A 57 -11.31 9.86 25.69
N LEU A 58 -10.54 9.92 24.59
CA LEU A 58 -10.95 10.65 23.38
C LEU A 58 -12.20 10.02 22.73
N ALA A 59 -12.34 8.70 22.76
CA ALA A 59 -13.51 8.00 22.23
C ALA A 59 -14.79 8.21 23.05
N ASP A 60 -14.67 8.55 24.34
CA ASP A 60 -15.80 8.85 25.22
C ASP A 60 -16.44 10.22 24.91
N HIS A 61 -15.80 11.04 24.07
CA HIS A 61 -16.29 12.36 23.65
C HIS A 61 -16.65 12.40 22.16
N PRO A 62 -17.58 13.27 21.75
CA PRO A 62 -17.86 13.51 20.34
C PRO A 62 -16.59 13.92 19.57
N TYR A 63 -16.50 13.49 18.32
CA TYR A 63 -15.39 13.89 17.45
C TYR A 63 -15.41 15.37 17.17
N GLU A 64 -14.28 16.03 17.37
CA GLU A 64 -14.06 17.42 17.02
C GLU A 64 -13.07 17.52 15.85
N SER A 65 -13.53 18.09 14.74
CA SER A 65 -12.68 18.29 13.57
C SER A 65 -11.65 19.39 13.84
N THR A 66 -10.38 19.09 13.58
CA THR A 66 -9.28 20.08 13.63
C THR A 66 -9.15 20.88 12.33
N ALA A 67 -10.04 20.66 11.36
CA ALA A 67 -10.03 21.34 10.07
C ALA A 67 -10.23 22.86 10.21
N ASN A 68 -9.56 23.66 9.34
CA ASN A 68 -9.73 25.09 9.12
C ASN A 68 -8.88 26.09 9.90
N LYS A 69 -7.84 25.68 10.60
CA LYS A 69 -6.91 26.63 11.25
C LYS A 69 -5.72 27.07 10.36
N VAL A 70 -5.68 26.59 9.12
CA VAL A 70 -4.56 26.84 8.20
C VAL A 70 -4.84 28.08 7.36
N PRO A 71 -3.87 29.03 7.22
CA PRO A 71 -4.02 30.21 6.37
C PRO A 71 -4.36 29.88 4.91
N ASP A 72 -5.10 30.76 4.25
CA ASP A 72 -5.56 30.53 2.88
C ASP A 72 -4.39 30.47 1.87
N GLU A 73 -3.32 31.20 2.12
CA GLU A 73 -2.10 31.14 1.30
C GLU A 73 -1.47 29.72 1.28
N ILE A 74 -1.57 28.97 2.37
CA ILE A 74 -1.12 27.57 2.46
C ILE A 74 -2.16 26.62 1.85
N LYS A 75 -3.46 26.88 2.06
CA LYS A 75 -4.52 26.03 1.50
C LYS A 75 -4.57 26.04 -0.03
N ASN A 76 -4.13 27.13 -0.64
CA ASN A 76 -4.23 27.38 -2.07
C ASN A 76 -2.94 27.10 -2.84
N LEU A 77 -1.91 26.56 -2.19
CA LEU A 77 -0.69 26.13 -2.88
C LEU A 77 -1.02 25.12 -3.98
N ASN A 78 -0.48 25.35 -5.16
CA ASN A 78 -0.46 24.36 -6.22
C ASN A 78 0.67 23.34 -6.02
N TRP A 79 0.76 22.35 -6.90
CA TRP A 79 1.75 21.29 -6.85
C TRP A 79 3.20 21.83 -6.84
N ASP A 80 3.56 22.67 -7.80
CA ASP A 80 4.92 23.18 -7.97
C ASP A 80 5.34 24.06 -6.77
N GLN A 81 4.40 24.86 -6.25
CA GLN A 81 4.62 25.67 -5.07
C GLN A 81 4.86 24.82 -3.82
N PHE A 82 4.07 23.76 -3.64
CA PHE A 82 4.22 22.84 -2.51
C PHE A 82 5.54 22.06 -2.59
N GLN A 83 5.91 21.57 -3.78
CA GLN A 83 7.19 20.87 -4.00
C GLN A 83 8.43 21.76 -3.79
N ALA A 84 8.28 23.07 -3.95
CA ALA A 84 9.36 24.02 -3.72
C ALA A 84 9.68 24.21 -2.22
N ILE A 85 8.83 23.71 -1.30
CA ILE A 85 9.05 23.82 0.14
C ILE A 85 9.87 22.63 0.63
N GLY A 86 11.11 22.90 1.05
CA GLY A 86 12.01 21.89 1.61
C GLY A 86 12.18 22.03 3.12
N TYR A 87 12.36 20.91 3.83
CA TYR A 87 12.81 20.95 5.22
C TYR A 87 14.33 21.16 5.26
N ARG A 88 14.80 22.09 6.07
CA ARG A 88 16.24 22.37 6.21
C ARG A 88 16.94 21.22 6.92
N LYS A 89 17.87 20.53 6.24
CA LYS A 89 18.55 19.33 6.74
C LYS A 89 19.34 19.57 8.04
N GLU A 90 19.84 20.78 8.25
CA GLU A 90 20.56 21.22 9.42
C GLU A 90 19.66 21.33 10.67
N HIS A 91 18.35 21.26 10.52
CA HIS A 91 17.35 21.22 11.58
C HIS A 91 16.68 19.84 11.74
N ALA A 92 17.24 18.78 11.14
CA ALA A 92 16.68 17.43 11.34
C ALA A 92 16.74 17.06 12.84
N LEU A 93 15.69 16.45 13.34
CA LEU A 93 15.68 15.97 14.72
C LEU A 93 16.80 14.96 14.92
N TRP A 94 17.59 15.11 15.99
CA TRP A 94 18.78 14.32 16.35
C TRP A 94 19.98 14.54 15.42
N VAL A 95 20.04 15.65 14.70
CA VAL A 95 21.12 15.93 13.74
C VAL A 95 22.50 15.98 14.41
N ASN A 96 22.57 16.40 15.69
CA ASN A 96 23.81 16.53 16.46
C ASN A 96 24.13 15.32 17.35
N ASP A 97 23.26 14.32 17.41
CA ASP A 97 23.33 13.28 18.43
C ASP A 97 24.10 12.01 18.01
N ASN A 98 24.65 11.99 16.78
CA ASN A 98 25.34 10.84 16.20
C ASN A 98 24.52 9.53 16.30
N LEU A 99 23.19 9.64 16.16
CA LEU A 99 22.28 8.51 16.11
C LEU A 99 22.17 7.98 14.67
N ARG A 100 21.71 6.73 14.53
CA ARG A 100 21.51 6.15 13.20
C ARG A 100 20.30 6.73 12.47
N PHE A 101 19.39 7.39 13.18
CA PHE A 101 18.16 7.95 12.65
C PHE A 101 18.17 9.48 12.75
N GLN A 102 17.58 10.10 11.74
CA GLN A 102 17.21 11.51 11.75
C GLN A 102 15.78 11.66 11.25
N VAL A 103 15.05 12.66 11.75
CA VAL A 103 13.68 12.93 11.32
C VAL A 103 13.57 14.34 10.77
N LYS A 104 12.88 14.46 9.62
CA LYS A 104 12.52 15.73 8.98
C LYS A 104 11.01 15.82 8.88
N PHE A 105 10.48 17.04 8.96
CA PHE A 105 9.03 17.23 8.97
C PHE A 105 8.52 17.77 7.64
N PHE A 106 7.25 17.45 7.33
CA PHE A 106 6.56 18.00 6.16
C PHE A 106 5.81 19.26 6.53
N HIS A 107 5.88 20.26 5.62
CA HIS A 107 5.07 21.46 5.72
C HIS A 107 3.62 21.17 5.33
N LEU A 108 2.68 21.93 5.90
CA LEU A 108 1.28 21.92 5.46
C LEU A 108 1.14 22.53 4.07
N GLY A 109 0.13 22.11 3.33
CA GLY A 109 -0.20 22.65 2.01
C GLY A 109 -0.81 21.61 1.08
N LEU A 110 -1.24 22.02 -0.10
CA LEU A 110 -1.84 21.19 -1.14
C LEU A 110 -3.01 20.34 -0.57
N PHE A 111 -2.83 19.03 -0.44
CA PHE A 111 -3.81 18.10 0.14
C PHE A 111 -3.67 17.95 1.66
N PHE A 112 -2.53 18.34 2.23
CA PHE A 112 -2.18 18.15 3.63
C PHE A 112 -2.46 19.42 4.43
N LYS A 113 -3.75 19.66 4.71
CA LYS A 113 -4.27 20.91 5.31
C LYS A 113 -4.56 20.81 6.80
N ASP A 114 -4.37 19.63 7.38
CA ASP A 114 -4.70 19.37 8.76
C ASP A 114 -3.43 19.20 9.58
N PRO A 115 -3.19 20.07 10.56
CA PRO A 115 -1.99 20.03 11.39
C PRO A 115 -1.90 18.75 12.22
N VAL A 116 -0.69 18.22 12.32
CA VAL A 116 -0.32 17.10 13.18
C VAL A 116 0.69 17.61 14.22
N ARG A 117 0.51 17.24 15.50
CA ARG A 117 1.44 17.57 16.58
C ARG A 117 2.50 16.49 16.70
N MET A 118 3.74 16.92 16.90
CA MET A 118 4.92 16.06 17.03
C MET A 118 5.53 16.19 18.40
N TYR A 119 5.91 15.07 19.00
CA TYR A 119 6.55 15.01 20.31
C TYR A 119 7.82 14.17 20.23
N GLU A 120 8.87 14.59 20.91
CA GLU A 120 10.01 13.72 21.23
C GLU A 120 9.74 13.00 22.56
N VAL A 121 10.07 11.71 22.63
CA VAL A 121 10.08 10.95 23.88
C VAL A 121 11.52 10.62 24.24
N ARG A 122 11.97 11.09 25.40
CA ARG A 122 13.30 10.80 25.95
C ARG A 122 13.13 10.28 27.36
N ASP A 123 13.68 9.12 27.65
CA ASP A 123 13.66 8.50 28.99
C ASP A 123 12.24 8.43 29.60
N GLY A 124 11.24 8.07 28.77
CA GLY A 124 9.83 7.99 29.19
C GLY A 124 9.15 9.33 29.43
N GLN A 125 9.77 10.45 29.02
CA GLN A 125 9.21 11.79 29.09
C GLN A 125 8.92 12.32 27.69
N ALA A 126 7.68 12.71 27.42
CA ALA A 126 7.28 13.34 26.16
C ALA A 126 7.30 14.86 26.25
N GLN A 127 7.82 15.53 25.23
CA GLN A 127 7.78 16.98 25.09
C GLN A 127 7.47 17.36 23.65
N GLU A 128 6.66 18.40 23.44
CA GLU A 128 6.24 18.81 22.09
C GLU A 128 7.40 19.43 21.31
N ILE A 129 7.51 19.07 20.03
CA ILE A 129 8.45 19.68 19.09
C ILE A 129 7.80 20.94 18.52
N ALA A 130 8.40 22.08 18.78
CA ALA A 130 7.88 23.37 18.32
C ALA A 130 7.97 23.49 16.81
N TYR A 131 6.86 23.84 16.16
CA TYR A 131 6.91 24.32 14.79
C TYR A 131 7.58 25.69 14.74
N SER A 132 8.46 25.89 13.76
CA SER A 132 8.96 27.22 13.38
C SER A 132 9.02 27.31 11.86
N PRO A 133 8.62 28.44 11.25
CA PRO A 133 8.83 28.67 9.83
C PRO A 133 10.29 28.54 9.41
N ASP A 134 11.25 28.85 10.30
CA ASP A 134 12.69 28.77 10.04
C ASP A 134 13.20 27.34 9.77
N LEU A 135 12.43 26.32 10.13
CA LEU A 135 12.75 24.93 9.84
C LEU A 135 12.65 24.59 8.35
N PHE A 136 12.04 25.49 7.54
CA PHE A 136 11.76 25.24 6.14
C PHE A 136 12.46 26.24 5.22
N ASP A 137 12.82 25.76 4.04
CA ASP A 137 13.18 26.58 2.90
C ASP A 137 11.95 26.65 1.98
N TYR A 138 11.47 27.84 1.73
CA TYR A 138 10.26 28.07 0.94
C TYR A 138 10.53 28.19 -0.56
N GLY A 139 11.79 28.28 -0.98
CA GLY A 139 12.21 28.27 -2.38
C GLY A 139 11.35 29.16 -3.27
N LYS A 140 10.81 28.58 -4.34
CA LYS A 140 9.92 29.27 -5.30
C LYS A 140 8.42 29.12 -4.97
N SER A 141 8.05 28.75 -3.74
CA SER A 141 6.64 28.56 -3.34
C SER A 141 5.80 29.83 -3.36
N GLY A 142 6.43 30.99 -3.26
CA GLY A 142 5.76 32.28 -3.06
C GLY A 142 5.35 32.56 -1.60
N LEU A 143 5.62 31.64 -0.67
CA LEU A 143 5.40 31.86 0.75
C LEU A 143 6.58 32.60 1.38
N HIS A 144 6.25 33.41 2.40
CA HIS A 144 7.19 34.14 3.21
C HIS A 144 7.12 33.66 4.65
N GLY A 145 8.15 32.92 5.11
CA GLY A 145 8.17 32.27 6.42
C GLY A 145 7.85 33.23 7.58
N GLU A 146 8.34 34.47 7.51
CA GLU A 146 8.13 35.50 8.54
C GLU A 146 6.66 35.91 8.72
N ARG A 147 5.80 35.62 7.74
CA ARG A 147 4.35 35.93 7.78
C ARG A 147 3.50 34.76 8.27
N LEU A 148 4.09 33.56 8.34
CA LEU A 148 3.36 32.36 8.74
C LEU A 148 3.15 32.29 10.25
N PRO A 149 2.02 31.71 10.71
CA PRO A 149 1.80 31.46 12.14
C PRO A 149 2.93 30.61 12.75
N LYS A 150 3.36 30.95 13.96
CA LYS A 150 4.41 30.23 14.68
C LYS A 150 3.94 28.93 15.34
N ASP A 151 2.65 28.65 15.27
CA ASP A 151 1.99 27.47 15.84
C ASP A 151 1.26 26.63 14.77
N LEU A 152 1.66 26.78 13.50
CA LEU A 152 1.00 26.14 12.36
C LEU A 152 0.97 24.61 12.48
N GLY A 153 2.00 23.99 13.06
CA GLY A 153 2.17 22.55 13.11
C GLY A 153 2.74 21.96 11.81
N PHE A 154 2.80 20.65 11.74
CA PHE A 154 3.40 19.89 10.63
C PHE A 154 2.33 19.09 9.89
N ALA A 155 2.59 18.67 8.66
CA ALA A 155 1.71 17.78 7.92
C ALA A 155 2.00 16.29 8.19
N GLY A 156 3.21 15.99 8.64
CA GLY A 156 3.74 14.66 8.87
C GLY A 156 5.26 14.69 9.00
N PHE A 157 5.90 13.53 8.84
CA PHE A 157 7.35 13.43 8.97
C PHE A 157 7.91 12.33 8.07
N ARG A 158 9.22 12.41 7.81
CA ARG A 158 10.02 11.38 7.15
C ARG A 158 11.23 11.00 7.99
N VAL A 159 11.61 9.74 7.92
CA VAL A 159 12.74 9.16 8.63
C VAL A 159 13.88 8.93 7.66
N ASN A 160 15.08 9.40 8.01
CA ASN A 160 16.32 9.13 7.31
C ASN A 160 17.19 8.20 8.15
N PHE A 161 17.99 7.36 7.51
CA PHE A 161 18.85 6.38 8.18
C PHE A 161 20.33 6.64 7.83
N HIS A 162 21.24 6.33 8.73
CA HIS A 162 22.66 6.69 8.67
C HIS A 162 23.38 6.21 7.40
N THR A 163 22.84 5.23 6.69
CA THR A 163 23.41 4.76 5.43
C THR A 163 23.27 5.78 4.31
N ASP A 164 22.21 6.60 4.35
CA ASP A 164 21.99 7.74 3.47
C ASP A 164 21.00 8.74 4.11
N LEU A 165 21.53 9.77 4.75
CA LEU A 165 20.72 10.82 5.38
C LEU A 165 20.10 11.81 4.39
N THR A 166 20.33 11.65 3.09
CA THR A 166 19.72 12.49 2.05
C THR A 166 18.37 11.94 1.59
N ARG A 167 18.19 10.61 1.63
CA ARG A 167 16.94 9.92 1.26
C ARG A 167 16.23 9.41 2.49
N ASP A 168 14.91 9.40 2.42
CA ASP A 168 14.06 8.87 3.48
C ASP A 168 13.78 7.38 3.26
N ILE A 169 13.72 6.63 4.37
CA ILE A 169 13.38 5.21 4.40
C ILE A 169 11.89 4.98 4.65
N THR A 170 11.24 5.94 5.29
CA THR A 170 9.83 5.86 5.71
C THR A 170 9.25 7.26 5.81
N ALA A 171 7.98 7.41 5.45
CA ALA A 171 7.23 8.66 5.57
C ALA A 171 5.82 8.41 6.10
N PHE A 172 5.36 9.30 6.99
CA PHE A 172 4.00 9.38 7.50
C PHE A 172 3.42 10.73 7.06
N LEU A 173 2.43 10.71 6.17
CA LEU A 173 1.87 11.93 5.59
C LEU A 173 0.44 11.74 5.12
N GLY A 174 -0.47 12.58 5.62
CA GLY A 174 -1.87 12.63 5.23
C GLY A 174 -2.74 11.52 5.84
N ALA A 175 -3.87 11.87 6.41
CA ALA A 175 -4.79 10.98 7.14
C ALA A 175 -4.00 10.01 8.04
N SER A 176 -4.10 8.71 7.81
CA SER A 176 -3.30 7.69 8.52
C SER A 176 -2.38 6.91 7.56
N TYR A 177 -2.00 7.51 6.43
CA TYR A 177 -1.10 6.89 5.47
C TYR A 177 0.35 6.90 5.92
N PHE A 178 1.05 5.82 5.58
CA PHE A 178 2.49 5.72 5.72
C PHE A 178 3.07 4.81 4.65
N ARG A 179 4.33 5.06 4.32
CA ARG A 179 5.07 4.36 3.27
C ARG A 179 6.46 4.02 3.74
N ALA A 180 7.04 2.98 3.14
CA ALA A 180 8.44 2.64 3.32
C ALA A 180 9.07 2.24 1.98
N VAL A 181 10.40 2.34 1.93
CA VAL A 181 11.20 1.79 0.86
C VAL A 181 11.80 0.45 1.31
N GLY A 182 12.18 -0.38 0.36
CA GLY A 182 13.05 -1.52 0.60
C GLY A 182 14.50 -1.20 0.16
N GLY A 183 15.30 -2.24 -0.07
CA GLY A 183 16.70 -2.09 -0.52
C GLY A 183 16.89 -1.33 -1.82
N ASP A 184 15.88 -1.30 -2.69
CA ASP A 184 15.93 -0.57 -3.97
C ASP A 184 15.61 0.92 -3.86
N TRP A 185 15.31 1.42 -2.66
CA TRP A 185 15.08 2.84 -2.38
C TRP A 185 13.97 3.49 -3.21
N GLN A 186 12.97 2.71 -3.58
CA GLN A 186 11.79 3.18 -4.30
C GLN A 186 10.56 3.15 -3.40
N TYR A 187 9.76 4.21 -3.46
CA TYR A 187 8.39 4.18 -2.97
C TYR A 187 7.49 3.52 -4.01
N GLY A 188 6.47 2.84 -3.54
CA GLY A 188 5.37 2.28 -4.33
C GLY A 188 4.07 2.42 -3.55
N LEU A 189 3.47 1.30 -3.24
CA LEU A 189 2.24 1.23 -2.47
C LEU A 189 2.36 1.82 -1.06
N SER A 190 1.22 2.09 -0.44
CA SER A 190 1.08 2.64 0.91
C SER A 190 0.39 1.65 1.85
N ALA A 191 0.62 1.81 3.16
CA ALA A 191 -0.26 1.30 4.20
C ALA A 191 -1.05 2.44 4.86
N ARG A 192 -2.13 2.09 5.54
CA ARG A 192 -2.96 3.01 6.33
C ARG A 192 -3.13 2.48 7.75
N GLY A 193 -3.34 3.37 8.70
CA GLY A 193 -3.69 2.95 10.06
C GLY A 193 -5.00 2.15 10.06
N LEU A 194 -6.05 2.69 9.45
CA LEU A 194 -7.38 2.07 9.43
C LEU A 194 -8.17 2.49 8.20
N ALA A 195 -9.10 1.63 7.75
CA ALA A 195 -10.08 1.93 6.72
C ALA A 195 -11.50 1.72 7.27
N ILE A 196 -12.42 2.61 6.93
CA ILE A 196 -13.84 2.51 7.31
C ILE A 196 -14.68 2.83 6.07
N ASP A 197 -15.61 1.93 5.75
CA ASP A 197 -16.55 2.03 4.63
C ASP A 197 -15.85 2.21 3.26
N SER A 198 -14.64 1.67 3.10
CA SER A 198 -13.90 1.74 1.83
C SER A 198 -14.61 0.95 0.75
N GLY A 199 -14.76 1.57 -0.44
CA GLY A 199 -15.34 0.94 -1.63
C GLY A 199 -16.85 0.77 -1.61
N LEU A 200 -17.53 1.21 -0.58
CA LEU A 200 -18.99 1.16 -0.47
C LEU A 200 -19.64 2.35 -1.21
N ALA A 201 -20.96 2.26 -1.42
CA ALA A 201 -21.76 3.38 -1.95
C ALA A 201 -21.83 4.56 -0.98
N THR A 202 -21.68 4.32 0.32
CA THR A 202 -21.56 5.35 1.36
C THR A 202 -20.19 6.04 1.31
N PRO A 203 -20.09 7.32 1.72
CA PRO A 203 -18.80 8.00 1.79
C PRO A 203 -17.82 7.27 2.71
N GLU A 204 -16.61 7.03 2.21
CA GLU A 204 -15.51 6.48 2.99
C GLU A 204 -15.11 7.44 4.11
N GLU A 205 -14.89 6.92 5.30
CA GLU A 205 -14.30 7.65 6.41
C GLU A 205 -12.79 7.42 6.44
N PHE A 206 -12.02 8.52 6.60
CA PHE A 206 -10.57 8.49 6.66
C PHE A 206 -10.09 8.82 8.08
N PRO A 207 -9.89 7.81 8.96
CA PRO A 207 -9.27 8.02 10.26
C PRO A 207 -7.87 8.63 10.09
N ARG A 208 -7.50 9.52 11.01
CA ARG A 208 -6.32 10.36 10.89
C ARG A 208 -5.40 10.21 12.08
N PHE A 209 -4.10 10.16 11.83
CA PHE A 209 -3.12 10.40 12.88
C PHE A 209 -3.06 11.89 13.15
N THR A 210 -3.38 12.26 14.40
CA THR A 210 -3.44 13.67 14.84
C THR A 210 -2.23 14.09 15.65
N LYS A 211 -1.56 13.12 16.27
CA LYS A 211 -0.35 13.32 17.07
C LYS A 211 0.61 12.15 16.89
N PHE A 212 1.91 12.44 16.89
CA PHE A 212 2.96 11.44 16.91
C PHE A 212 3.94 11.70 18.04
N TRP A 213 4.47 10.61 18.61
CA TRP A 213 5.56 10.61 19.57
C TRP A 213 6.71 9.79 18.99
N LEU A 214 7.85 10.45 18.83
CA LEU A 214 9.06 9.90 18.25
C LEU A 214 9.99 9.55 19.43
N GLU A 215 10.16 8.26 19.70
CA GLU A 215 11.04 7.82 20.78
C GLU A 215 12.50 7.97 20.34
N ARG A 216 13.28 8.70 21.13
CA ARG A 216 14.70 8.90 20.85
C ARG A 216 15.42 7.57 20.92
N PRO A 217 16.06 7.10 19.81
CA PRO A 217 16.76 5.82 19.81
C PRO A 217 17.97 5.84 20.74
N ALA A 218 18.30 4.71 21.34
CA ALA A 218 19.58 4.54 22.01
C ALA A 218 20.73 4.66 21.00
N PRO A 219 21.95 5.08 21.41
CA PRO A 219 23.11 5.07 20.55
C PRO A 219 23.35 3.68 19.94
N GLY A 220 23.47 3.61 18.61
CA GLY A 220 23.66 2.37 17.88
C GLY A 220 22.40 1.52 17.67
N ALA A 221 21.23 1.94 18.14
CA ALA A 221 19.97 1.23 17.89
C ALA A 221 19.72 1.03 16.38
N ASP A 222 19.19 -0.13 16.03
CA ASP A 222 18.84 -0.52 14.66
C ASP A 222 17.34 -0.39 14.36
N ASN A 223 16.57 0.07 15.36
CA ASN A 223 15.13 0.33 15.24
C ASN A 223 14.77 1.73 15.74
N LEU A 224 13.65 2.23 15.24
CA LEU A 224 12.99 3.47 15.67
C LEU A 224 11.56 3.14 16.11
N VAL A 225 11.20 3.57 17.32
CA VAL A 225 9.84 3.43 17.82
C VAL A 225 9.07 4.74 17.63
N VAL A 226 7.89 4.63 17.06
CA VAL A 226 6.96 5.74 16.82
C VAL A 226 5.61 5.38 17.38
N TYR A 227 4.98 6.32 18.08
CA TYR A 227 3.59 6.17 18.52
C TYR A 227 2.70 7.19 17.81
N ALA A 228 1.44 6.84 17.61
CA ALA A 228 0.47 7.72 16.97
C ALA A 228 -0.90 7.65 17.63
N LEU A 229 -1.54 8.81 17.79
CA LEU A 229 -2.95 8.93 18.17
C LEU A 229 -3.79 9.08 16.92
N LEU A 230 -4.69 8.12 16.70
CA LEU A 230 -5.65 8.13 15.59
C LEU A 230 -6.97 8.68 16.10
N ASP A 231 -7.63 9.50 15.27
CA ASP A 231 -8.94 10.06 15.58
C ASP A 231 -9.82 10.18 14.32
N SER A 232 -11.12 9.93 14.50
CA SER A 232 -12.15 10.08 13.45
C SER A 232 -13.56 10.07 14.04
N PRO A 233 -14.60 10.41 13.26
CA PRO A 233 -15.99 10.35 13.73
C PRO A 233 -16.45 9.02 14.30
N SER A 234 -15.86 7.90 13.86
CA SER A 234 -16.29 6.55 14.28
C SER A 234 -15.40 5.92 15.33
N VAL A 235 -14.13 6.32 15.43
CA VAL A 235 -13.14 5.61 16.26
C VAL A 235 -11.98 6.52 16.66
N ALA A 236 -11.48 6.34 17.87
CA ALA A 236 -10.15 6.77 18.27
C ALA A 236 -9.23 5.57 18.41
N GLY A 237 -7.91 5.76 18.31
CA GLY A 237 -6.96 4.66 18.39
C GLY A 237 -5.57 5.07 18.82
N ALA A 238 -4.86 4.14 19.45
CA ALA A 238 -3.46 4.25 19.81
C ALA A 238 -2.65 3.24 19.00
N TYR A 239 -1.59 3.72 18.37
CA TYR A 239 -0.69 2.91 17.55
C TYR A 239 0.73 2.97 18.08
N ARG A 240 1.46 1.86 17.99
CA ARG A 240 2.89 1.77 18.19
C ARG A 240 3.50 1.10 16.96
N PHE A 241 4.50 1.71 16.39
CA PHE A 241 5.29 1.23 15.27
C PHE A 241 6.73 0.99 15.74
N ASP A 242 7.26 -0.21 15.53
CA ASP A 242 8.67 -0.52 15.72
C ASP A 242 9.28 -0.76 14.34
N ILE A 243 10.06 0.20 13.86
CA ILE A 243 10.53 0.30 12.48
C ILE A 243 11.98 -0.15 12.41
N ARG A 244 12.26 -1.19 11.62
CA ARG A 244 13.60 -1.74 11.38
C ARG A 244 13.95 -1.64 9.90
N PRO A 245 14.88 -0.73 9.54
CA PRO A 245 15.38 -0.62 8.17
C PRO A 245 16.14 -1.87 7.74
N GLY A 246 16.14 -2.14 6.42
CA GLY A 246 16.87 -3.24 5.80
C GLY A 246 16.49 -3.39 4.34
N ASP A 247 17.05 -4.39 3.63
CA ASP A 247 16.63 -4.74 2.27
C ASP A 247 15.12 -5.03 2.22
N THR A 248 14.61 -5.67 3.25
CA THR A 248 13.20 -5.70 3.59
C THR A 248 13.02 -4.89 4.87
N GLN A 249 12.37 -3.74 4.77
CA GLN A 249 12.03 -2.97 5.95
C GLN A 249 10.89 -3.65 6.71
N ILE A 250 11.08 -3.83 8.02
CA ILE A 250 10.11 -4.47 8.91
C ILE A 250 9.47 -3.41 9.80
N MET A 251 8.15 -3.46 9.94
CA MET A 251 7.41 -2.67 10.93
C MET A 251 6.54 -3.60 11.78
N ASP A 252 6.81 -3.68 13.08
CA ASP A 252 5.88 -4.27 14.05
C ASP A 252 4.87 -3.21 14.48
N ILE A 253 3.59 -3.52 14.35
CA ILE A 253 2.51 -2.59 14.65
C ILE A 253 1.59 -3.18 15.71
N ASP A 254 1.39 -2.42 16.79
CA ASP A 254 0.37 -2.66 17.79
C ASP A 254 -0.68 -1.54 17.67
N ALA A 255 -1.95 -1.92 17.49
CA ALA A 255 -3.07 -1.01 17.38
C ALA A 255 -4.15 -1.33 18.43
N ALA A 256 -4.52 -0.33 19.22
CA ALA A 256 -5.66 -0.40 20.13
C ALA A 256 -6.72 0.60 19.65
N LEU A 257 -7.92 0.10 19.33
CA LEU A 257 -9.00 0.88 18.75
C LEU A 257 -10.17 0.98 19.73
N TYR A 258 -10.76 2.16 19.83
CA TYR A 258 -11.87 2.50 20.71
C TYR A 258 -13.02 3.11 19.88
N PRO A 259 -14.00 2.31 19.47
CA PRO A 259 -15.12 2.76 18.65
C PRO A 259 -16.07 3.69 19.43
N ARG A 260 -16.46 4.81 18.78
CA ARG A 260 -17.49 5.74 19.27
C ARG A 260 -18.89 5.28 18.88
N LYS A 261 -19.02 4.61 17.75
CA LYS A 261 -20.30 4.13 17.21
C LYS A 261 -20.12 2.74 16.59
N LEU A 262 -21.22 2.12 16.21
CA LEU A 262 -21.20 0.85 15.46
C LEU A 262 -20.43 1.06 14.13
N ILE A 263 -19.46 0.20 13.88
CA ILE A 263 -18.74 0.13 12.60
C ILE A 263 -19.03 -1.25 11.99
N THR A 264 -19.74 -1.25 10.88
CA THR A 264 -20.14 -2.48 10.18
C THR A 264 -19.11 -2.92 9.16
N HIS A 265 -18.27 -1.98 8.71
CA HIS A 265 -17.28 -2.24 7.69
C HIS A 265 -15.91 -1.63 8.06
N LEU A 266 -15.16 -2.39 8.84
CA LEU A 266 -13.83 -2.03 9.31
C LEU A 266 -12.77 -2.74 8.48
N GLY A 267 -11.77 -2.00 7.98
CA GLY A 267 -10.57 -2.54 7.35
C GLY A 267 -9.36 -2.41 8.25
N VAL A 268 -8.78 -3.55 8.63
CA VAL A 268 -7.56 -3.66 9.45
C VAL A 268 -6.35 -3.87 8.54
N ALA A 269 -5.22 -3.24 8.87
CA ALA A 269 -3.98 -3.26 8.09
C ALA A 269 -4.21 -2.95 6.59
N PRO A 270 -4.86 -1.82 6.25
CA PRO A 270 -5.18 -1.52 4.88
C PRO A 270 -3.93 -1.21 4.06
N LEU A 271 -3.89 -1.76 2.85
CA LEU A 271 -2.88 -1.52 1.82
C LEU A 271 -3.53 -0.75 0.68
N THR A 272 -2.81 0.20 0.11
CA THR A 272 -3.29 1.00 -1.02
C THR A 272 -2.22 1.02 -2.11
N SER A 273 -2.60 0.70 -3.34
CA SER A 273 -1.68 0.57 -4.47
C SER A 273 -2.28 1.14 -5.75
N MET A 274 -1.47 1.21 -6.79
CA MET A 274 -1.87 1.62 -8.14
C MET A 274 -1.69 0.44 -9.10
N PHE A 275 -2.71 0.21 -9.92
CA PHE A 275 -2.69 -0.69 -11.07
C PHE A 275 -3.43 -0.04 -12.22
N ARG A 276 -2.69 0.38 -13.24
CA ARG A 276 -3.24 0.96 -14.48
C ARG A 276 -3.39 -0.08 -15.56
N CYS A 277 -2.37 -0.90 -15.76
CA CYS A 277 -2.41 -2.08 -16.62
C CYS A 277 -1.22 -3.01 -16.37
N GLY A 278 -1.40 -4.28 -16.71
CA GLY A 278 -0.38 -5.30 -16.71
C GLY A 278 -0.52 -6.23 -17.93
N GLU A 279 0.29 -7.27 -18.01
CA GLU A 279 0.30 -8.21 -19.13
C GLU A 279 -1.04 -8.92 -19.38
N ASN A 280 -1.93 -8.94 -18.38
CA ASN A 280 -3.26 -9.52 -18.46
C ASN A 280 -4.28 -8.66 -19.22
N GLU A 281 -4.07 -7.31 -19.34
CA GLU A 281 -5.10 -6.44 -19.94
C GLU A 281 -4.58 -5.18 -20.65
N CYS A 282 -3.27 -4.97 -20.79
CA CYS A 282 -2.69 -3.70 -21.27
C CYS A 282 -2.91 -3.42 -22.77
N ARG A 283 -3.34 -4.39 -23.57
CA ARG A 283 -3.39 -4.29 -25.04
C ARG A 283 -4.30 -3.19 -25.60
N ALA A 284 -5.28 -2.75 -24.84
CA ALA A 284 -6.25 -1.73 -25.28
C ALA A 284 -5.85 -0.30 -24.94
N ARG A 285 -4.68 -0.09 -24.35
CA ARG A 285 -4.23 1.21 -23.87
C ARG A 285 -3.20 1.81 -24.80
N ASN A 286 -3.38 3.08 -25.16
CA ASN A 286 -2.46 3.80 -26.04
C ASN A 286 -1.25 4.34 -25.24
N ASP A 287 -0.56 3.47 -24.49
CA ASP A 287 0.67 3.78 -23.78
C ASP A 287 1.82 3.00 -24.42
N TRP A 288 3.01 3.60 -24.43
CA TRP A 288 4.21 2.95 -24.94
C TRP A 288 4.78 1.90 -23.98
N ARG A 289 4.40 1.98 -22.69
CA ARG A 289 4.78 1.04 -21.63
C ARG A 289 3.84 -0.16 -21.63
N ALA A 290 4.41 -1.35 -21.52
CA ALA A 290 3.63 -2.58 -21.53
C ALA A 290 2.93 -2.86 -20.20
N SER A 291 3.48 -2.36 -19.09
CA SER A 291 2.90 -2.46 -17.75
C SER A 291 3.10 -1.18 -16.97
N ILE A 292 2.09 -0.80 -16.17
CA ILE A 292 2.09 0.39 -15.31
C ILE A 292 1.37 0.02 -14.02
N HIS A 293 2.12 -0.34 -12.98
CA HIS A 293 1.55 -0.69 -11.67
C HIS A 293 2.59 -0.72 -10.54
N ASP A 294 2.15 -0.42 -9.33
CA ASP A 294 2.93 -0.55 -8.10
C ASP A 294 2.89 -1.98 -7.54
N SER A 295 1.83 -2.70 -7.85
CA SER A 295 1.63 -4.10 -7.50
C SER A 295 0.92 -4.81 -8.64
N ASP A 296 1.31 -6.05 -8.92
CA ASP A 296 0.71 -6.87 -9.97
C ASP A 296 -0.36 -7.85 -9.45
N GLY A 297 -0.40 -8.11 -8.14
CA GLY A 297 -1.38 -9.02 -7.58
C GLY A 297 -1.52 -8.98 -6.06
N LEU A 298 -2.66 -9.51 -5.60
CA LEU A 298 -2.92 -9.84 -4.20
C LEU A 298 -2.52 -11.29 -3.95
N SER A 299 -1.60 -11.49 -3.01
CA SER A 299 -1.25 -12.82 -2.48
C SER A 299 -1.91 -13.02 -1.12
N MET A 300 -2.42 -14.23 -0.86
CA MET A 300 -3.04 -14.61 0.41
C MET A 300 -2.52 -15.97 0.87
N TRP A 301 -2.05 -16.04 2.12
CA TRP A 301 -1.75 -17.27 2.81
C TRP A 301 -2.85 -17.54 3.82
N ARG A 302 -3.77 -18.42 3.46
CA ARG A 302 -4.99 -18.69 4.18
C ARG A 302 -4.74 -19.50 5.46
N GLY A 303 -5.68 -19.43 6.41
CA GLY A 303 -5.63 -20.18 7.66
C GLY A 303 -5.53 -21.69 7.46
N ASN A 304 -6.18 -22.23 6.42
CA ASN A 304 -6.10 -23.64 6.03
C ASN A 304 -4.78 -24.07 5.35
N GLY A 305 -3.86 -23.11 5.10
CA GLY A 305 -2.57 -23.34 4.45
C GLY A 305 -2.55 -23.15 2.95
N GLU A 306 -3.69 -22.90 2.30
CA GLU A 306 -3.75 -22.60 0.87
C GLU A 306 -3.07 -21.26 0.56
N TRP A 307 -2.24 -21.24 -0.48
CA TRP A 307 -1.71 -20.02 -1.08
C TRP A 307 -2.55 -19.65 -2.29
N VAL A 308 -2.90 -18.38 -2.37
CA VAL A 308 -3.73 -17.83 -3.44
C VAL A 308 -3.01 -16.64 -4.07
N TRP A 309 -3.04 -16.57 -5.39
CA TRP A 309 -2.63 -15.44 -6.19
C TRP A 309 -3.80 -14.87 -6.99
N ARG A 310 -4.07 -13.58 -6.85
CA ARG A 310 -5.12 -12.85 -7.55
C ARG A 310 -4.49 -11.67 -8.30
N PRO A 311 -4.19 -11.82 -9.61
CA PRO A 311 -3.74 -10.71 -10.43
C PRO A 311 -4.70 -9.52 -10.35
N LEU A 312 -4.17 -8.30 -10.30
CA LEU A 312 -4.97 -7.09 -10.27
C LEU A 312 -5.51 -6.74 -11.66
N THR A 313 -6.56 -5.92 -11.66
CA THR A 313 -7.22 -5.40 -12.86
C THR A 313 -7.57 -3.93 -12.69
N ASP A 314 -7.74 -3.20 -13.83
CA ASP A 314 -8.31 -1.86 -13.85
C ASP A 314 -9.71 -1.93 -14.50
N PRO A 315 -10.75 -2.25 -13.73
CA PRO A 315 -12.08 -2.52 -14.27
C PRO A 315 -12.79 -1.22 -14.66
N ALA A 316 -13.76 -1.30 -15.61
CA ALA A 316 -14.58 -0.16 -16.00
C ALA A 316 -15.50 0.36 -14.87
N HIS A 317 -15.81 -0.48 -13.89
CA HIS A 317 -16.64 -0.16 -12.72
C HIS A 317 -15.99 -0.74 -11.46
N VAL A 318 -16.27 -0.13 -10.32
CA VAL A 318 -15.75 -0.63 -9.03
C VAL A 318 -16.04 -2.11 -8.86
N GLN A 319 -14.98 -2.88 -8.61
CA GLN A 319 -15.06 -4.29 -8.25
C GLN A 319 -14.74 -4.46 -6.77
N TYR A 320 -15.55 -5.28 -6.12
CA TYR A 320 -15.44 -5.55 -4.70
C TYR A 320 -15.38 -7.07 -4.50
N ASN A 321 -14.21 -7.57 -4.14
CA ASN A 321 -13.96 -8.99 -3.97
C ASN A 321 -13.74 -9.34 -2.49
N VAL A 322 -14.38 -10.40 -2.01
CA VAL A 322 -14.35 -10.86 -0.62
C VAL A 322 -13.86 -12.30 -0.56
N TYR A 323 -12.77 -12.52 0.16
CA TYR A 323 -12.14 -13.83 0.35
C TYR A 323 -12.26 -14.23 1.82
N GLN A 324 -13.31 -14.99 2.14
CA GLN A 324 -13.61 -15.48 3.49
C GLN A 324 -12.48 -16.37 4.01
N ASP A 325 -12.07 -16.15 5.25
CA ASP A 325 -11.02 -16.94 5.90
C ASP A 325 -11.24 -17.03 7.43
N ASP A 326 -10.53 -17.96 8.06
CA ASP A 326 -10.46 -18.09 9.50
C ASP A 326 -8.97 -18.15 9.91
N ALA A 327 -8.55 -17.19 10.74
CA ALA A 327 -7.17 -17.04 11.18
C ALA A 327 -6.17 -16.98 10.00
N PRO A 328 -6.23 -15.94 9.13
CA PRO A 328 -5.33 -15.79 8.00
C PRO A 328 -3.88 -15.77 8.49
N ARG A 329 -2.98 -16.42 7.74
CA ARG A 329 -1.54 -16.41 8.03
C ARG A 329 -0.84 -15.19 7.46
N GLY A 330 -1.44 -14.55 6.45
CA GLY A 330 -0.98 -13.31 5.89
C GLY A 330 -1.59 -12.98 4.54
N PHE A 331 -1.44 -11.73 4.12
CA PHE A 331 -1.82 -11.26 2.79
C PHE A 331 -0.95 -10.08 2.39
N GLY A 332 -0.88 -9.80 1.10
CA GLY A 332 -0.10 -8.65 0.63
C GLY A 332 -0.36 -8.30 -0.81
N LEU A 333 -0.13 -7.03 -1.14
CA LEU A 333 -0.05 -6.53 -2.50
C LEU A 333 1.41 -6.63 -2.94
N LEU A 334 1.66 -7.47 -3.94
CA LEU A 334 3.01 -7.81 -4.37
C LEU A 334 3.29 -7.30 -5.78
N GLN A 335 4.52 -6.87 -6.00
CA GLN A 335 5.12 -6.64 -7.30
C GLN A 335 6.03 -7.82 -7.59
N ARG A 336 5.57 -8.82 -8.31
CA ARG A 336 6.33 -10.04 -8.65
C ARG A 336 7.16 -9.87 -9.92
N ASP A 337 6.60 -9.14 -10.90
CA ASP A 337 7.32 -8.83 -12.12
C ASP A 337 8.38 -7.75 -11.84
N ARG A 338 9.65 -8.13 -12.02
CA ARG A 338 10.84 -7.30 -11.76
C ARG A 338 11.66 -7.09 -13.02
N ASN A 339 11.12 -7.42 -14.18
CA ASN A 339 11.84 -7.26 -15.43
C ASN A 339 11.58 -5.85 -16.00
N PHE A 340 12.64 -5.05 -16.11
CA PHE A 340 12.59 -3.72 -16.70
C PHE A 340 11.97 -3.74 -18.11
N ASP A 341 12.24 -4.80 -18.90
CA ASP A 341 11.72 -4.91 -20.27
C ASP A 341 10.19 -4.93 -20.37
N HIS A 342 9.51 -5.27 -19.27
CA HIS A 342 8.04 -5.28 -19.23
C HIS A 342 7.46 -3.89 -18.91
N TYR A 343 8.26 -2.96 -18.36
CA TYR A 343 7.82 -1.60 -18.01
C TYR A 343 8.39 -0.54 -18.94
N GLN A 344 9.70 -0.60 -19.23
CA GLN A 344 10.44 0.36 -20.04
C GLN A 344 10.42 1.79 -19.47
N ASP A 345 10.10 1.97 -18.17
CA ASP A 345 10.00 3.28 -17.53
C ASP A 345 11.25 3.58 -16.70
N ASP A 346 12.15 4.38 -17.27
CA ASP A 346 13.41 4.82 -16.66
C ASP A 346 13.27 6.10 -15.79
N GLY A 347 12.04 6.60 -15.61
CA GLY A 347 11.73 7.75 -14.77
C GLY A 347 11.22 7.36 -13.38
N VAL A 348 10.31 6.35 -13.29
CA VAL A 348 9.65 5.98 -12.04
C VAL A 348 9.94 4.55 -11.59
N PHE A 349 10.62 3.73 -12.41
CA PHE A 349 11.17 2.42 -12.06
C PHE A 349 10.19 1.47 -11.37
N TYR A 350 9.07 1.15 -12.01
CA TYR A 350 8.03 0.26 -11.47
C TYR A 350 8.57 -1.11 -11.03
N GLU A 351 9.56 -1.67 -11.75
CA GLU A 351 10.18 -2.95 -11.43
C GLU A 351 10.91 -2.97 -10.08
N ARG A 352 11.26 -1.78 -9.52
CA ARG A 352 11.97 -1.62 -8.24
C ARG A 352 11.04 -1.28 -7.08
N ARG A 353 9.76 -1.02 -7.34
CA ARG A 353 8.81 -0.67 -6.29
C ARG A 353 8.59 -1.83 -5.32
N PRO A 354 8.55 -1.59 -4.00
CA PRO A 354 8.46 -2.66 -3.02
C PRO A 354 7.09 -3.34 -3.07
N SER A 355 7.07 -4.63 -2.76
CA SER A 355 5.88 -5.35 -2.32
C SER A 355 5.61 -5.04 -0.86
N LEU A 356 4.38 -5.27 -0.38
CA LEU A 356 4.01 -5.15 1.01
C LEU A 356 3.22 -6.38 1.46
N TRP A 357 3.73 -7.04 2.52
CA TRP A 357 3.11 -8.19 3.16
C TRP A 357 2.67 -7.86 4.57
N VAL A 358 1.48 -8.30 4.94
CA VAL A 358 0.89 -8.24 6.29
C VAL A 358 0.94 -9.63 6.91
N GLU A 359 1.58 -9.75 8.07
CA GLU A 359 1.58 -10.96 8.90
C GLU A 359 0.85 -10.66 10.22
N PRO A 360 -0.32 -11.25 10.50
CA PRO A 360 -0.95 -11.18 11.81
C PRO A 360 -0.04 -11.81 12.89
N LYS A 361 0.19 -11.10 13.98
CA LYS A 361 0.97 -11.61 15.13
C LYS A 361 0.09 -12.28 16.18
N THR A 362 -1.21 -12.00 16.14
CA THR A 362 -2.24 -12.64 16.99
C THR A 362 -3.31 -13.22 16.08
N GLY A 363 -4.07 -14.19 16.55
CA GLY A 363 -5.20 -14.73 15.78
C GLY A 363 -6.26 -13.65 15.53
N TRP A 364 -6.54 -13.36 14.26
CA TRP A 364 -7.57 -12.38 13.87
C TRP A 364 -8.96 -12.98 13.76
N GLY A 365 -9.08 -14.33 13.92
CA GLY A 365 -10.36 -15.05 13.90
C GLY A 365 -11.00 -15.11 12.52
N LYS A 366 -12.34 -15.17 12.51
CA LYS A 366 -13.14 -15.22 11.29
C LYS A 366 -13.29 -13.83 10.67
N GLY A 367 -13.23 -13.79 9.36
CA GLY A 367 -13.34 -12.57 8.59
C GLY A 367 -13.04 -12.81 7.12
N SER A 368 -12.57 -11.77 6.45
CA SER A 368 -12.22 -11.85 5.04
C SER A 368 -11.09 -10.91 4.67
N VAL A 369 -10.23 -11.34 3.76
CA VAL A 369 -9.41 -10.41 2.99
C VAL A 369 -10.29 -9.80 1.91
N GLN A 370 -10.34 -8.49 1.84
CA GLN A 370 -11.16 -7.77 0.86
C GLN A 370 -10.26 -7.01 -0.10
N LEU A 371 -10.60 -7.07 -1.39
CA LEU A 371 -9.92 -6.38 -2.48
C LEU A 371 -10.91 -5.48 -3.20
N ILE A 372 -10.57 -4.21 -3.29
CA ILE A 372 -11.34 -3.19 -4.01
C ILE A 372 -10.48 -2.72 -5.17
N GLU A 373 -11.02 -2.82 -6.37
CA GLU A 373 -10.41 -2.33 -7.60
C GLU A 373 -11.31 -1.22 -8.17
N LEU A 374 -10.76 -0.02 -8.29
CA LEU A 374 -11.47 1.16 -8.80
C LEU A 374 -11.01 1.44 -10.22
N PRO A 375 -11.88 1.94 -11.11
CA PRO A 375 -11.44 2.40 -12.41
C PRO A 375 -10.49 3.60 -12.29
N THR A 376 -9.41 3.58 -13.08
CA THR A 376 -8.50 4.72 -13.19
C THR A 376 -8.19 5.05 -14.64
N GLU A 377 -7.96 6.32 -14.93
CA GLU A 377 -7.55 6.80 -16.25
C GLU A 377 -6.05 7.13 -16.31
N ASP A 378 -5.41 7.24 -15.14
CA ASP A 378 -4.02 7.64 -15.02
C ASP A 378 -3.29 6.88 -13.88
N GLU A 379 -1.98 6.96 -13.86
CA GLU A 379 -1.09 6.33 -12.88
C GLU A 379 -0.92 7.12 -11.58
N THR A 380 -1.55 8.30 -11.48
CA THR A 380 -1.41 9.18 -10.30
C THR A 380 -2.43 8.88 -9.21
N SER A 381 -3.32 7.90 -9.43
CA SER A 381 -4.39 7.54 -8.51
C SER A 381 -4.21 6.11 -7.99
N ASP A 382 -4.01 5.97 -6.68
CA ASP A 382 -4.05 4.65 -6.03
C ASP A 382 -5.47 4.08 -6.14
N ASN A 383 -5.70 3.16 -7.06
CA ASN A 383 -7.01 2.60 -7.38
C ASN A 383 -7.26 1.20 -6.78
N ILE A 384 -6.28 0.67 -6.05
CA ILE A 384 -6.33 -0.66 -5.41
C ILE A 384 -6.33 -0.49 -3.89
N VAL A 385 -7.24 -1.17 -3.20
CA VAL A 385 -7.25 -1.26 -1.73
C VAL A 385 -7.44 -2.70 -1.30
N ALA A 386 -6.62 -3.18 -0.38
CA ALA A 386 -6.78 -4.49 0.24
C ALA A 386 -6.68 -4.38 1.77
N PHE A 387 -7.48 -5.12 2.52
CA PHE A 387 -7.47 -5.13 3.98
C PHE A 387 -8.11 -6.40 4.56
N TRP A 388 -7.90 -6.63 5.84
CA TRP A 388 -8.65 -7.61 6.60
C TRP A 388 -9.92 -6.98 7.17
N HIS A 389 -11.06 -7.64 6.97
CA HIS A 389 -12.36 -7.28 7.54
C HIS A 389 -12.82 -8.37 8.53
N PRO A 390 -12.94 -8.08 9.84
CA PRO A 390 -13.50 -9.01 10.81
C PRO A 390 -14.99 -9.26 10.57
N ASP A 391 -15.46 -10.50 10.66
CA ASP A 391 -16.88 -10.85 10.47
C ASP A 391 -17.81 -10.21 11.53
N THR A 392 -17.26 -9.93 12.71
CA THR A 392 -18.05 -9.38 13.81
C THR A 392 -18.09 -7.86 13.72
N PRO A 393 -19.27 -7.23 13.62
CA PRO A 393 -19.42 -5.79 13.68
C PRO A 393 -18.84 -5.20 14.96
N VAL A 394 -18.16 -4.08 14.80
CA VAL A 394 -17.44 -3.41 15.90
C VAL A 394 -18.39 -2.54 16.72
N GLN A 395 -18.59 -2.91 17.96
CA GLN A 395 -19.52 -2.23 18.88
C GLN A 395 -18.85 -1.05 19.61
N PRO A 396 -19.58 0.04 19.86
CA PRO A 396 -19.08 1.16 20.66
C PRO A 396 -18.71 0.71 22.08
N GLY A 397 -17.70 1.38 22.67
CA GLY A 397 -17.22 1.13 24.04
C GLY A 397 -16.40 -0.16 24.22
N LYS A 398 -16.15 -0.92 23.15
CA LYS A 398 -15.27 -2.09 23.20
C LYS A 398 -13.87 -1.75 22.69
N GLU A 399 -12.86 -2.20 23.44
CA GLU A 399 -11.48 -2.17 22.98
C GLU A 399 -11.21 -3.28 21.97
N LEU A 400 -10.57 -2.94 20.86
CA LEU A 400 -10.11 -3.89 19.84
C LEU A 400 -8.60 -3.81 19.76
N LEU A 401 -7.93 -4.95 19.85
CA LEU A 401 -6.48 -5.04 19.79
C LEU A 401 -6.06 -5.83 18.56
N PHE A 402 -5.21 -5.22 17.74
CA PHE A 402 -4.59 -5.87 16.59
C PHE A 402 -3.08 -5.73 16.69
N ALA A 403 -2.36 -6.84 16.52
CA ALA A 403 -0.93 -6.84 16.38
C ALA A 403 -0.56 -7.53 15.06
N TYR A 404 0.29 -6.88 14.28
CA TYR A 404 0.71 -7.40 12.98
C TYR A 404 2.10 -6.86 12.60
N ARG A 405 2.72 -7.52 11.65
CA ARG A 405 4.00 -7.13 11.07
C ARG A 405 3.84 -6.83 9.60
N LEU A 406 4.45 -5.76 9.17
CA LEU A 406 4.56 -5.37 7.78
C LEU A 406 5.98 -5.61 7.28
N TYR A 407 6.07 -6.09 6.04
CA TYR A 407 7.33 -6.29 5.35
C TYR A 407 7.30 -5.54 4.02
N TRP A 408 8.13 -4.50 3.89
CA TRP A 408 8.35 -3.77 2.65
C TRP A 408 9.63 -4.20 1.98
N GLY A 409 9.57 -4.68 0.75
CA GLY A 409 10.76 -5.06 0.01
C GLY A 409 10.45 -5.80 -1.28
N THR A 410 11.50 -6.16 -2.00
CA THR A 410 11.38 -6.93 -3.24
C THR A 410 11.22 -8.43 -2.97
N ARG A 411 11.65 -8.89 -1.80
CA ARG A 411 11.54 -10.28 -1.38
C ARG A 411 10.62 -10.40 -0.18
N MET A 412 9.60 -11.26 -0.31
CA MET A 412 8.71 -11.54 0.81
C MET A 412 9.34 -12.56 1.77
N PRO A 413 9.06 -12.43 3.07
CA PRO A 413 9.64 -13.33 4.09
C PRO A 413 9.10 -14.76 3.99
N PHE A 414 7.92 -14.90 3.40
CA PHE A 414 7.22 -16.17 3.21
C PHE A 414 6.98 -16.40 1.72
N ALA A 415 7.26 -17.59 1.27
CA ALA A 415 6.97 -18.05 -0.08
C ALA A 415 6.33 -19.44 0.01
N PRO A 416 5.35 -19.75 -0.84
CA PRO A 416 4.86 -21.12 -0.94
C PRO A 416 5.99 -22.06 -1.34
N THR A 417 5.99 -23.26 -0.78
CA THR A 417 6.82 -24.37 -1.27
C THR A 417 6.33 -24.91 -2.62
N LEU A 418 5.08 -24.60 -2.95
CA LEU A 418 4.46 -24.89 -4.23
C LEU A 418 4.96 -23.92 -5.32
N ALA A 419 4.77 -24.28 -6.58
CA ALA A 419 5.05 -23.39 -7.68
C ALA A 419 4.12 -22.16 -7.64
N GLN A 420 4.66 -21.03 -8.07
CA GLN A 420 3.96 -19.74 -8.08
C GLN A 420 3.53 -19.34 -9.49
N VAL A 421 2.49 -18.54 -9.59
CA VAL A 421 2.12 -17.87 -10.83
C VAL A 421 3.22 -16.87 -11.20
N ALA A 422 3.82 -17.09 -12.35
CA ALA A 422 4.85 -16.22 -12.90
C ALA A 422 4.26 -15.15 -13.83
N ALA A 423 3.15 -15.50 -14.53
CA ALA A 423 2.53 -14.60 -15.49
C ALA A 423 1.06 -14.97 -15.73
N THR A 424 0.24 -13.97 -16.05
CA THR A 424 -1.14 -14.14 -16.49
C THR A 424 -1.37 -13.32 -17.75
N ARG A 425 -1.82 -13.98 -18.84
CA ARG A 425 -2.15 -13.30 -20.10
C ARG A 425 -3.55 -13.70 -20.54
N THR A 426 -4.26 -12.77 -21.13
CA THR A 426 -5.61 -13.02 -21.65
C THR A 426 -5.76 -12.51 -23.07
N GLY A 427 -6.75 -13.01 -23.79
CA GLY A 427 -7.06 -12.57 -25.15
C GLY A 427 -8.19 -13.36 -25.77
N GLU A 428 -8.50 -13.08 -27.04
CA GLU A 428 -9.51 -13.83 -27.77
C GLU A 428 -9.12 -15.31 -27.88
N GLY A 429 -10.11 -16.17 -27.63
CA GLY A 429 -9.97 -17.60 -27.66
C GLY A 429 -10.04 -18.20 -29.10
N GLY A 430 -10.06 -19.53 -29.20
CA GLY A 430 -10.26 -20.27 -30.43
C GLY A 430 -9.02 -20.94 -30.98
N ILE A 431 -9.16 -21.59 -32.13
CA ILE A 431 -8.10 -22.35 -32.77
C ILE A 431 -7.55 -21.56 -33.96
N VAL A 432 -6.24 -21.32 -33.95
CA VAL A 432 -5.55 -20.59 -35.02
C VAL A 432 -5.79 -21.29 -36.39
N GLY A 433 -6.18 -20.51 -37.38
CA GLY A 433 -6.47 -20.99 -38.73
C GLY A 433 -7.89 -21.56 -38.91
N GLN A 434 -8.72 -21.59 -37.89
CA GLN A 434 -10.12 -21.96 -37.98
C GLN A 434 -11.04 -20.74 -37.80
N LYS A 435 -12.14 -20.70 -38.58
CA LYS A 435 -13.16 -19.67 -38.40
C LYS A 435 -13.92 -19.90 -37.11
N HIS A 436 -13.96 -18.88 -36.23
CA HIS A 436 -14.76 -18.91 -35.02
C HIS A 436 -16.23 -18.68 -35.34
N SER A 437 -17.10 -19.46 -34.70
CA SER A 437 -18.55 -19.33 -34.80
C SER A 437 -19.21 -18.82 -33.52
N TYR A 438 -18.41 -18.59 -32.46
CA TYR A 438 -18.83 -18.10 -31.18
C TYR A 438 -17.69 -17.35 -30.48
N PHE A 439 -18.02 -16.53 -29.52
CA PHE A 439 -17.07 -15.80 -28.69
C PHE A 439 -16.54 -16.69 -27.56
N SER A 440 -15.23 -16.73 -27.41
CA SER A 440 -14.53 -17.27 -26.24
C SER A 440 -13.35 -16.39 -25.86
N TRP A 441 -12.96 -16.42 -24.60
CA TRP A 441 -11.83 -15.67 -24.08
C TRP A 441 -10.78 -16.64 -23.54
N ARG A 442 -9.54 -16.45 -23.94
CA ARG A 442 -8.40 -17.30 -23.58
C ARG A 442 -7.69 -16.76 -22.36
N PHE A 443 -7.39 -17.68 -21.44
CA PHE A 443 -6.53 -17.44 -20.29
C PHE A 443 -5.27 -18.30 -20.42
N VAL A 444 -4.13 -17.66 -20.20
CA VAL A 444 -2.81 -18.28 -20.22
C VAL A 444 -2.12 -17.95 -18.91
N VAL A 445 -1.88 -18.96 -18.08
CA VAL A 445 -1.28 -18.81 -16.76
C VAL A 445 0.00 -19.62 -16.69
N ASP A 446 1.09 -18.95 -16.42
CA ASP A 446 2.42 -19.56 -16.32
C ASP A 446 2.77 -19.78 -14.85
N PHE A 447 3.22 -20.99 -14.53
CA PHE A 447 3.64 -21.39 -13.19
C PHE A 447 5.12 -21.76 -13.18
N ALA A 448 5.87 -21.30 -12.19
CA ALA A 448 7.29 -21.59 -12.03
C ALA A 448 7.66 -21.93 -10.59
N GLY A 449 8.74 -22.66 -10.41
CA GLY A 449 9.24 -23.08 -9.10
C GLY A 449 8.60 -24.36 -8.56
N GLY A 450 8.68 -24.56 -7.25
CA GLY A 450 8.23 -25.78 -6.59
C GLY A 450 8.81 -27.04 -7.24
N ASP A 451 8.03 -28.12 -7.27
CA ASP A 451 8.42 -29.40 -7.82
C ASP A 451 8.18 -29.53 -9.34
N LEU A 452 7.74 -28.45 -10.03
CA LEU A 452 7.36 -28.54 -11.46
C LEU A 452 8.51 -29.01 -12.37
N SER A 453 9.73 -28.59 -12.06
CA SER A 453 10.92 -28.99 -12.84
C SER A 453 11.35 -30.44 -12.61
N LEU A 454 10.80 -31.10 -11.61
CA LEU A 454 11.10 -32.50 -11.23
C LEU A 454 10.08 -33.50 -11.78
N LEU A 455 9.02 -33.01 -12.43
CA LEU A 455 7.95 -33.87 -12.94
C LEU A 455 8.45 -34.77 -14.08
N SER A 456 8.04 -36.05 -14.00
CA SER A 456 8.25 -36.99 -15.08
C SER A 456 7.40 -36.64 -16.31
N LYS A 457 7.94 -36.86 -17.51
CA LYS A 457 7.18 -36.73 -18.75
C LYS A 457 5.99 -37.69 -18.84
N ASP A 458 6.05 -38.79 -18.09
CA ASP A 458 5.02 -39.83 -18.06
C ASP A 458 3.86 -39.48 -17.09
N SER A 459 4.05 -38.47 -16.24
CA SER A 459 3.04 -37.97 -15.28
C SER A 459 2.87 -36.46 -15.38
N PRO A 460 2.35 -35.95 -16.49
CA PRO A 460 2.15 -34.51 -16.68
C PRO A 460 1.07 -33.99 -15.71
N PRO A 461 1.23 -32.78 -15.20
CA PRO A 461 0.22 -32.19 -14.34
C PRO A 461 -1.04 -31.86 -15.13
N LYS A 462 -2.20 -31.95 -14.45
CA LYS A 462 -3.49 -31.54 -14.99
C LYS A 462 -3.84 -30.15 -14.48
N ALA A 463 -4.37 -29.31 -15.37
CA ALA A 463 -4.99 -28.05 -14.99
C ALA A 463 -6.39 -28.34 -14.39
N VAL A 464 -6.56 -28.02 -13.12
CA VAL A 464 -7.84 -28.10 -12.41
C VAL A 464 -8.46 -26.71 -12.45
N ILE A 465 -9.55 -26.54 -13.22
CA ILE A 465 -10.15 -25.24 -13.49
C ILE A 465 -11.62 -25.27 -13.10
N THR A 466 -12.08 -24.20 -12.47
CA THR A 466 -13.49 -23.94 -12.20
C THR A 466 -13.87 -22.53 -12.59
N ALA A 467 -15.09 -22.35 -13.09
CA ALA A 467 -15.69 -21.07 -13.42
C ALA A 467 -17.05 -20.96 -12.73
N SER A 468 -17.42 -19.78 -12.23
CA SER A 468 -18.73 -19.55 -11.61
C SER A 468 -19.88 -19.67 -12.61
N ARG A 469 -19.60 -19.45 -13.90
CA ARG A 469 -20.50 -19.67 -15.04
C ARG A 469 -19.71 -19.78 -16.34
N GLY A 470 -20.40 -20.19 -17.40
CA GLY A 470 -19.79 -20.39 -18.71
C GLY A 470 -19.26 -21.80 -18.90
N GLU A 471 -18.65 -22.07 -20.04
CA GLU A 471 -18.10 -23.37 -20.45
C GLU A 471 -16.59 -23.25 -20.67
N ILE A 472 -15.83 -24.17 -20.06
CA ILE A 472 -14.38 -24.21 -20.17
C ILE A 472 -14.02 -25.16 -21.32
N GLU A 473 -13.23 -24.67 -22.26
CA GLU A 473 -12.81 -25.39 -23.47
C GLU A 473 -11.29 -25.34 -23.66
N LEU A 474 -10.76 -26.15 -24.53
CA LEU A 474 -9.36 -26.15 -24.99
C LEU A 474 -8.33 -26.14 -23.83
N VAL A 475 -8.60 -26.94 -22.82
CA VAL A 475 -7.73 -27.03 -21.64
C VAL A 475 -6.41 -27.73 -21.99
N SER A 476 -5.30 -27.12 -21.62
CA SER A 476 -3.98 -27.73 -21.69
C SER A 476 -3.08 -27.32 -20.52
N ALA A 477 -2.18 -28.24 -20.12
CA ALA A 477 -1.05 -27.95 -19.24
C ALA A 477 0.19 -28.52 -19.89
N ARG A 478 1.18 -27.70 -20.20
CA ARG A 478 2.37 -28.11 -20.95
C ARG A 478 3.63 -27.50 -20.38
N PRO A 479 4.78 -28.18 -20.46
CA PRO A 479 6.07 -27.62 -20.08
C PRO A 479 6.34 -26.29 -20.80
N LEU A 480 6.94 -25.34 -20.09
CA LEU A 480 7.43 -24.08 -20.61
C LEU A 480 8.89 -23.90 -20.19
N ASP A 481 9.81 -24.31 -21.06
CA ASP A 481 11.25 -24.37 -20.78
C ASP A 481 11.84 -22.99 -20.45
N ALA A 482 11.29 -21.93 -21.06
CA ALA A 482 11.76 -20.55 -20.85
C ALA A 482 11.74 -20.12 -19.38
N ILE A 483 10.83 -20.68 -18.57
CA ILE A 483 10.71 -20.37 -17.13
C ILE A 483 10.98 -21.60 -16.25
N ARG A 484 11.41 -22.74 -16.82
CA ARG A 484 11.52 -24.03 -16.12
C ARG A 484 10.25 -24.40 -15.36
N GLY A 485 9.11 -24.21 -15.98
CA GLY A 485 7.79 -24.35 -15.36
C GLY A 485 6.77 -24.93 -16.31
N TYR A 486 5.52 -24.61 -16.09
CA TYR A 486 4.39 -25.08 -16.87
C TYR A 486 3.47 -23.92 -17.24
N ARG A 487 2.90 -24.01 -18.45
CA ARG A 487 1.84 -23.13 -18.92
C ARG A 487 0.51 -23.88 -18.90
N ALA A 488 -0.45 -23.38 -18.11
CA ALA A 488 -1.85 -23.74 -18.23
C ALA A 488 -2.54 -22.78 -19.21
N MET A 489 -3.40 -23.32 -20.07
CA MET A 489 -4.17 -22.55 -21.02
C MET A 489 -5.58 -23.13 -21.13
N PHE A 490 -6.57 -22.27 -21.19
CA PHE A 490 -7.95 -22.64 -21.44
C PHE A 490 -8.72 -21.49 -22.08
N ASP A 491 -9.80 -21.83 -22.77
CA ASP A 491 -10.77 -20.88 -23.28
C ASP A 491 -12.03 -20.92 -22.43
N LEU A 492 -12.62 -19.75 -22.16
CA LEU A 492 -13.90 -19.60 -21.49
C LEU A 492 -14.93 -19.04 -22.47
N LYS A 493 -16.00 -19.79 -22.68
CA LYS A 493 -17.19 -19.35 -23.39
C LYS A 493 -18.21 -18.83 -22.36
N PRO A 494 -18.52 -17.52 -22.31
CA PRO A 494 -19.20 -16.91 -21.18
C PRO A 494 -20.66 -17.33 -21.00
N GLY A 495 -21.28 -18.00 -21.96
CA GLY A 495 -22.63 -18.56 -21.89
C GLY A 495 -23.36 -18.49 -23.22
N ALA A 496 -24.48 -19.22 -23.31
CA ALA A 496 -25.39 -19.25 -24.45
C ALA A 496 -26.78 -18.70 -24.07
N GLY A 497 -27.59 -18.29 -25.05
CA GLY A 497 -28.95 -17.81 -24.86
C GLY A 497 -29.04 -16.38 -24.33
N THR A 498 -30.04 -16.07 -23.50
CA THR A 498 -30.28 -14.74 -22.94
C THR A 498 -29.13 -14.23 -22.06
N ASN A 499 -28.27 -15.13 -21.56
CA ASN A 499 -27.10 -14.81 -20.75
C ASN A 499 -25.81 -14.67 -21.57
N ALA A 500 -25.85 -14.89 -22.89
CA ALA A 500 -24.67 -14.84 -23.76
C ALA A 500 -24.01 -13.45 -23.81
N ARG A 501 -24.77 -12.40 -23.54
CA ARG A 501 -24.30 -11.01 -23.54
C ARG A 501 -24.26 -10.38 -22.14
N SER A 502 -24.36 -11.19 -21.08
CA SER A 502 -24.22 -10.69 -19.72
C SER A 502 -22.78 -10.24 -19.50
N ASN A 503 -22.60 -9.02 -19.01
CA ASN A 503 -21.34 -8.48 -18.52
C ASN A 503 -21.13 -8.69 -17.02
N GLU A 504 -21.90 -9.59 -16.40
CA GLU A 504 -21.69 -9.98 -15.01
C GLU A 504 -20.32 -10.65 -14.84
N PRO A 505 -19.61 -10.38 -13.74
CA PRO A 505 -18.32 -10.98 -13.46
C PRO A 505 -18.36 -12.51 -13.43
N ILE A 506 -17.34 -13.15 -14.00
CA ILE A 506 -17.10 -14.59 -13.92
C ILE A 506 -15.87 -14.81 -13.06
N ASN A 507 -16.04 -15.55 -11.95
CA ASN A 507 -14.95 -15.92 -11.07
C ASN A 507 -14.32 -17.22 -11.54
N LEU A 508 -13.00 -17.19 -11.72
CA LEU A 508 -12.19 -18.31 -12.19
C LEU A 508 -11.24 -18.76 -11.11
N ARG A 509 -11.01 -20.08 -11.04
CA ARG A 509 -10.01 -20.70 -10.16
C ARG A 509 -9.23 -21.72 -10.96
N LEU A 510 -7.89 -21.70 -10.83
CA LEU A 510 -6.99 -22.63 -11.49
C LEU A 510 -5.84 -23.03 -10.56
N TYR A 511 -5.44 -24.30 -10.60
CA TYR A 511 -4.17 -24.79 -10.09
C TYR A 511 -3.73 -26.04 -10.89
N LEU A 512 -2.45 -26.38 -10.82
CA LEU A 512 -1.93 -27.60 -11.39
C LEU A 512 -1.85 -28.70 -10.33
N ALA A 513 -2.22 -29.93 -10.71
CA ALA A 513 -2.21 -31.10 -9.81
C ALA A 513 -1.71 -32.36 -10.52
N VAL A 514 -1.06 -33.24 -9.76
CA VAL A 514 -0.77 -34.63 -10.15
C VAL A 514 -1.42 -35.54 -9.12
N ASP A 515 -2.17 -36.52 -9.55
CA ASP A 515 -2.88 -37.50 -8.72
C ASP A 515 -3.71 -36.86 -7.59
N GLY A 516 -4.36 -35.72 -7.89
CA GLY A 516 -5.20 -34.97 -6.94
C GLY A 516 -4.42 -34.08 -5.96
N ARG A 517 -3.09 -34.13 -5.95
CA ARG A 517 -2.24 -33.27 -5.12
C ARG A 517 -1.90 -31.98 -5.85
N ALA A 518 -2.22 -30.84 -5.27
CA ALA A 518 -1.85 -29.54 -5.80
C ALA A 518 -0.33 -29.37 -5.81
N LEU A 519 0.22 -28.88 -6.93
CA LEU A 519 1.63 -28.56 -7.14
C LEU A 519 1.90 -27.06 -7.20
N THR A 520 0.85 -26.27 -7.35
CA THR A 520 0.94 -24.81 -7.47
C THR A 520 0.09 -24.10 -6.43
N GLU A 521 0.39 -22.85 -6.16
CA GLU A 521 -0.60 -21.97 -5.55
C GLU A 521 -1.88 -21.91 -6.40
N THR A 522 -2.98 -21.49 -5.80
CA THR A 522 -4.25 -21.29 -6.48
C THR A 522 -4.28 -19.93 -7.17
N TRP A 523 -4.42 -19.89 -8.47
CA TRP A 523 -4.73 -18.69 -9.23
C TRP A 523 -6.23 -18.42 -9.18
N LEU A 524 -6.60 -17.19 -8.77
CA LEU A 524 -7.97 -16.67 -8.85
C LEU A 524 -8.01 -15.51 -9.82
N TYR A 525 -9.10 -15.39 -10.59
CA TYR A 525 -9.30 -14.26 -11.48
C TYR A 525 -10.79 -13.92 -11.56
N GLN A 526 -11.10 -12.64 -11.61
CA GLN A 526 -12.44 -12.17 -11.91
C GLN A 526 -12.41 -11.53 -13.29
N TRP A 527 -13.13 -12.13 -14.23
CA TRP A 527 -13.21 -11.62 -15.58
C TRP A 527 -14.61 -11.07 -15.87
N ILE A 528 -14.66 -9.89 -16.49
CA ILE A 528 -15.90 -9.26 -16.93
C ILE A 528 -15.96 -9.38 -18.44
N PRO A 529 -16.92 -10.16 -19.00
CA PRO A 529 -17.09 -10.27 -20.43
C PRO A 529 -17.39 -8.90 -21.05
N PRO A 530 -16.84 -8.57 -22.23
CA PRO A 530 -17.18 -7.35 -22.92
C PRO A 530 -18.67 -7.34 -23.31
N ALA A 531 -19.33 -6.18 -23.16
CA ALA A 531 -20.75 -6.02 -23.49
C ALA A 531 -21.04 -6.27 -24.99
N ASN A 532 -20.09 -5.91 -25.86
CA ASN A 532 -20.16 -6.14 -27.31
C ASN A 532 -19.25 -7.31 -27.67
N GLN A 533 -19.79 -8.51 -27.58
CA GLN A 533 -19.08 -9.71 -28.06
C GLN A 533 -19.14 -9.76 -29.57
N PRO A 534 -18.00 -10.02 -30.26
CA PRO A 534 -17.91 -9.88 -31.70
C PRO A 534 -18.69 -10.94 -32.55
N PHE A 535 -19.46 -11.85 -31.90
CA PHE A 535 -20.22 -12.90 -32.64
C PHE A 535 -21.67 -13.01 -32.16
#